data_4cfd9504ec1810b5d74c215dd055d11c
#
_entry.id   4cfd9504ec1810b5d74c215dd055d11c
#
_cell.length_a   1.000
_cell.length_b   1.000
_cell.length_c   1.000
_cell.angle_alpha   90.00
_cell.angle_beta   90.00
_cell.angle_gamma   90.00
#
_symmetry.space_group_name_H-M   'P 1'
#
loop_
_entity.id
_entity.type
_entity.pdbx_description
1 polymer ?
#
loop_
_entity_poly.entity_id
_entity_poly.type
_entity_poly.pdbx_seq_one_letter_code
_entity_poly.pdbx_strand_id
1 'polypeptide(L)'
;MLALNPVVVDAVWASFAAYLPERGEMNHPLGCHRPRISDRDCFEAILFRLVTGCSWDVAGRLGKGSETTLRRRRDEWVDAGAFGRLIEEAIGAFDKVIGLDFSEVSIDGSLHKAPAGGEGTGPNPTDRGKSGWKWSLATDTNGVPIGWVIDGANRNDSVLLAPTLDDVRERGLLCDIETLWLDRGYDSDVTPHSPGRTGH
;
A
#
# COMPACT_ATOMS: atom_id res chain seq x y z
N MET A 1 -15.57 -12.31 13.92
CA MET A 1 -15.38 -10.91 13.48
C MET A 1 -14.02 -10.49 14.01
N LEU A 2 -13.05 -10.25 13.14
CA LEU A 2 -11.80 -9.61 13.55
C LEU A 2 -12.16 -8.17 13.94
N ALA A 3 -12.46 -7.99 15.21
CA ALA A 3 -12.61 -6.66 15.78
C ALA A 3 -11.21 -6.05 15.77
N LEU A 4 -10.99 -5.05 14.91
CA LEU A 4 -9.81 -4.21 15.00
C LEU A 4 -9.78 -3.66 16.44
N ASN A 5 -8.64 -3.79 17.10
CA ASN A 5 -8.49 -3.25 18.45
C ASN A 5 -8.74 -1.73 18.40
N PRO A 6 -9.75 -1.20 19.12
CA PRO A 6 -10.09 0.23 19.07
C PRO A 6 -8.89 1.14 19.38
N VAL A 7 -8.02 0.72 20.29
CA VAL A 7 -6.81 1.50 20.64
C VAL A 7 -5.88 1.65 19.43
N VAL A 8 -5.72 0.58 18.63
CA VAL A 8 -4.92 0.63 17.40
C VAL A 8 -5.60 1.53 16.37
N VAL A 9 -6.92 1.38 16.19
CA VAL A 9 -7.69 2.22 15.26
C VAL A 9 -7.60 3.69 15.63
N ASP A 10 -7.67 4.03 16.93
CA ASP A 10 -7.56 5.41 17.41
C ASP A 10 -6.16 5.97 17.20
N ALA A 11 -5.12 5.19 17.46
CA ALA A 11 -3.73 5.60 17.22
C ALA A 11 -3.46 5.86 15.73
N VAL A 12 -3.84 4.90 14.86
CA VAL A 12 -3.68 5.06 13.41
C VAL A 12 -4.49 6.25 12.88
N TRP A 13 -5.70 6.46 13.41
CA TRP A 13 -6.50 7.63 13.05
C TRP A 13 -5.83 8.94 13.47
N ALA A 14 -5.24 9.02 14.64
CA ALA A 14 -4.58 10.24 15.12
C ALA A 14 -3.44 10.66 14.18
N SER A 15 -2.59 9.70 13.76
CA SER A 15 -1.56 9.94 12.75
C SER A 15 -2.15 10.30 11.39
N PHE A 16 -3.11 9.51 10.91
CA PHE A 16 -3.72 9.72 9.59
C PHE A 16 -4.42 11.07 9.46
N ALA A 17 -5.14 11.51 10.50
CA ALA A 17 -5.88 12.77 10.50
C ALA A 17 -4.98 14.00 10.30
N ALA A 18 -3.72 13.93 10.74
CA ALA A 18 -2.75 15.00 10.54
C ALA A 18 -2.33 15.18 9.07
N TYR A 19 -2.55 14.18 8.24
CA TYR A 19 -2.21 14.20 6.81
C TYR A 19 -3.38 14.53 5.89
N LEU A 20 -4.57 14.72 6.46
CA LEU A 20 -5.74 15.07 5.66
C LEU A 20 -5.64 16.50 5.12
N PRO A 21 -6.09 16.74 3.89
CA PRO A 21 -6.07 18.06 3.31
C PRO A 21 -6.96 19.02 4.11
N GLU A 22 -6.46 20.25 4.32
CA GLU A 22 -7.27 21.31 4.88
C GLU A 22 -8.49 21.59 4.00
N ARG A 23 -9.61 21.80 4.64
CA ARG A 23 -10.86 22.06 3.94
C ARG A 23 -11.25 23.50 4.10
N GLY A 24 -11.46 24.16 2.96
CA GLY A 24 -12.14 25.45 2.96
C GLY A 24 -13.57 25.33 3.52
N GLU A 25 -14.03 26.39 4.17
CA GLU A 25 -15.43 26.49 4.59
C GLU A 25 -16.35 26.36 3.38
N MET A 26 -17.24 25.37 3.41
CA MET A 26 -18.26 25.21 2.38
C MET A 26 -19.43 26.14 2.67
N ASN A 27 -19.28 27.40 2.30
CA ASN A 27 -20.33 28.41 2.39
C ASN A 27 -21.24 28.33 1.14
N HIS A 28 -22.30 27.54 1.21
CA HIS A 28 -23.34 27.61 0.18
C HIS A 28 -24.27 28.80 0.48
N PRO A 29 -24.52 29.68 -0.49
CA PRO A 29 -25.31 30.90 -0.28
C PRO A 29 -26.69 30.68 0.33
N LEU A 30 -27.29 29.50 0.10
CA LEU A 30 -28.62 29.14 0.59
C LEU A 30 -28.63 28.25 1.84
N GLY A 31 -27.48 27.88 2.41
CA GLY A 31 -27.40 27.07 3.63
C GLY A 31 -28.03 25.66 3.53
N CYS A 32 -28.37 25.18 2.32
CA CYS A 32 -29.16 23.97 2.12
C CYS A 32 -28.30 22.71 1.84
N HIS A 33 -27.16 22.57 2.52
CA HIS A 33 -26.31 21.38 2.38
C HIS A 33 -26.69 20.27 3.35
N ARG A 34 -26.72 19.03 2.81
CA ARG A 34 -26.60 17.88 3.69
C ARG A 34 -25.20 17.89 4.31
N PRO A 35 -25.07 17.80 5.65
CA PRO A 35 -23.75 17.74 6.28
C PRO A 35 -22.86 16.66 5.66
N ARG A 36 -21.60 16.99 5.47
CA ARG A 36 -20.60 16.02 5.00
C ARG A 36 -20.37 14.98 6.10
N ILE A 37 -20.28 13.72 5.73
CA ILE A 37 -19.92 12.64 6.65
C ILE A 37 -18.52 12.93 7.19
N SER A 38 -18.33 12.69 8.50
CA SER A 38 -17.05 12.92 9.16
C SER A 38 -15.93 12.10 8.49
N ASP A 39 -14.70 12.61 8.52
CA ASP A 39 -13.56 11.87 7.99
C ASP A 39 -13.28 10.62 8.81
N ARG A 40 -13.51 10.68 10.12
CA ARG A 40 -13.38 9.53 11.00
C ARG A 40 -14.33 8.40 10.60
N ASP A 41 -15.61 8.69 10.35
CA ASP A 41 -16.58 7.67 9.93
C ASP A 41 -16.20 7.06 8.57
N CYS A 42 -15.70 7.88 7.64
CA CYS A 42 -15.22 7.38 6.35
C CYS A 42 -13.95 6.53 6.50
N PHE A 43 -13.02 6.94 7.36
CA PHE A 43 -11.79 6.20 7.64
C PHE A 43 -12.10 4.81 8.20
N GLU A 44 -12.96 4.71 9.21
CA GLU A 44 -13.36 3.43 9.80
C GLU A 44 -14.03 2.50 8.79
N ALA A 45 -14.90 3.02 7.94
CA ALA A 45 -15.55 2.23 6.88
C ALA A 45 -14.56 1.75 5.82
N ILE A 46 -13.60 2.60 5.41
CA ILE A 46 -12.54 2.24 4.47
C ILE A 46 -11.60 1.21 5.09
N LEU A 47 -11.17 1.43 6.35
CA LEU A 47 -10.32 0.50 7.08
C LEU A 47 -11.01 -0.86 7.25
N PHE A 48 -12.29 -0.89 7.61
CA PHE A 48 -13.08 -2.12 7.68
C PHE A 48 -13.07 -2.87 6.35
N ARG A 49 -13.27 -2.15 5.23
CA ARG A 49 -13.19 -2.75 3.90
C ARG A 49 -11.80 -3.35 3.61
N LEU A 50 -10.74 -2.63 3.94
CA LEU A 50 -9.37 -3.09 3.69
C LEU A 50 -9.06 -4.38 4.47
N VAL A 51 -9.49 -4.46 5.72
CA VAL A 51 -9.23 -5.62 6.59
C VAL A 51 -10.10 -6.83 6.22
N THR A 52 -11.35 -6.60 5.83
CA THR A 52 -12.32 -7.69 5.57
C THR A 52 -12.40 -8.10 4.10
N GLY A 53 -11.90 -7.27 3.18
CA GLY A 53 -12.07 -7.48 1.74
C GLY A 53 -13.51 -7.33 1.24
N CYS A 54 -14.44 -6.80 2.06
CA CYS A 54 -15.84 -6.65 1.68
C CYS A 54 -16.04 -5.66 0.52
N SER A 55 -17.21 -5.70 -0.11
CA SER A 55 -17.56 -4.74 -1.15
C SER A 55 -17.73 -3.33 -0.57
N TRP A 56 -17.62 -2.30 -1.43
CA TRP A 56 -17.88 -0.91 -1.06
C TRP A 56 -19.32 -0.69 -0.58
N ASP A 57 -20.28 -1.40 -1.16
CA ASP A 57 -21.69 -1.35 -0.73
C ASP A 57 -21.83 -1.84 0.72
N VAL A 58 -21.18 -2.95 1.07
CA VAL A 58 -21.18 -3.47 2.45
C VAL A 58 -20.49 -2.48 3.41
N ALA A 59 -19.35 -1.95 3.04
CA ALA A 59 -18.65 -0.93 3.85
C ALA A 59 -19.52 0.32 4.04
N GLY A 60 -20.24 0.75 2.99
CA GLY A 60 -21.15 1.89 3.04
C GLY A 60 -22.35 1.67 3.97
N ARG A 61 -22.89 0.46 4.02
CA ARG A 61 -24.01 0.11 4.92
C ARG A 61 -23.61 0.05 6.38
N LEU A 62 -22.38 -0.37 6.66
CA LEU A 62 -21.84 -0.44 8.02
C LEU A 62 -21.32 0.90 8.51
N GLY A 63 -20.81 1.73 7.59
CA GLY A 63 -20.44 3.11 7.82
C GLY A 63 -21.65 4.05 7.63
N LYS A 64 -21.49 5.30 7.98
CA LYS A 64 -22.55 6.33 7.84
C LYS A 64 -22.62 6.92 6.42
N GLY A 65 -21.95 6.31 5.42
CA GLY A 65 -21.78 6.84 4.07
C GLY A 65 -22.20 5.91 2.95
N SER A 66 -22.56 6.47 1.79
CA SER A 66 -22.77 5.68 0.58
C SER A 66 -21.43 5.20 0.00
N GLU A 67 -21.47 4.10 -0.78
CA GLU A 67 -20.34 3.59 -1.55
C GLU A 67 -19.60 4.70 -2.32
N THR A 68 -20.35 5.52 -3.05
CA THR A 68 -19.80 6.64 -3.84
C THR A 68 -19.09 7.66 -2.95
N THR A 69 -19.63 7.94 -1.76
CA THR A 69 -19.01 8.87 -0.81
C THR A 69 -17.69 8.31 -0.29
N LEU A 70 -17.65 7.03 0.06
CA LEU A 70 -16.43 6.38 0.56
C LEU A 70 -15.34 6.33 -0.51
N ARG A 71 -15.69 5.97 -1.76
CA ARG A 71 -14.75 5.96 -2.89
C ARG A 71 -14.14 7.34 -3.12
N ARG A 72 -15.01 8.36 -3.26
CA ARG A 72 -14.54 9.73 -3.45
C ARG A 72 -13.65 10.22 -2.30
N ARG A 73 -13.96 9.86 -1.07
CA ARG A 73 -13.15 10.22 0.07
C ARG A 73 -11.78 9.54 0.05
N ARG A 74 -11.74 8.25 -0.30
CA ARG A 74 -10.48 7.53 -0.51
C ARG A 74 -9.65 8.21 -1.59
N ASP A 75 -10.25 8.55 -2.73
CA ASP A 75 -9.54 9.18 -3.85
C ASP A 75 -8.99 10.55 -3.44
N GLU A 76 -9.78 11.40 -2.76
CA GLU A 76 -9.31 12.66 -2.19
C GLU A 76 -8.06 12.47 -1.31
N TRP A 77 -8.03 11.41 -0.51
CA TRP A 77 -6.90 11.11 0.40
C TRP A 77 -5.69 10.51 -0.32
N VAL A 78 -5.93 9.73 -1.35
CA VAL A 78 -4.86 9.23 -2.24
C VAL A 78 -4.20 10.40 -2.96
N ASP A 79 -4.98 11.28 -3.57
CA ASP A 79 -4.47 12.46 -4.29
C ASP A 79 -3.70 13.42 -3.35
N ALA A 80 -4.10 13.50 -2.08
CA ALA A 80 -3.40 14.26 -1.06
C ALA A 80 -2.13 13.55 -0.53
N GLY A 81 -1.84 12.31 -0.92
CA GLY A 81 -0.71 11.53 -0.44
C GLY A 81 -0.81 11.10 1.03
N ALA A 82 -2.01 11.15 1.65
CA ALA A 82 -2.18 10.90 3.07
C ALA A 82 -1.79 9.47 3.48
N PHE A 83 -2.10 8.47 2.63
CA PHE A 83 -1.73 7.08 2.90
C PHE A 83 -0.22 6.85 2.82
N GLY A 84 0.47 7.46 1.85
CA GLY A 84 1.92 7.36 1.74
C GLY A 84 2.61 7.91 2.99
N ARG A 85 2.21 9.10 3.45
CA ARG A 85 2.76 9.71 4.68
C ARG A 85 2.51 8.87 5.93
N LEU A 86 1.32 8.25 6.04
CA LEU A 86 1.02 7.34 7.15
C LEU A 86 1.95 6.13 7.15
N ILE A 87 2.23 5.56 5.98
CA ILE A 87 3.11 4.39 5.85
C ILE A 87 4.54 4.77 6.22
N GLU A 88 5.06 5.89 5.72
CA GLU A 88 6.39 6.38 6.08
C GLU A 88 6.54 6.61 7.60
N GLU A 89 5.52 7.20 8.22
CA GLU A 89 5.48 7.37 9.68
C GLU A 89 5.50 6.02 10.40
N ALA A 90 4.71 5.05 9.92
CA ALA A 90 4.61 3.72 10.53
C ALA A 90 5.94 2.95 10.44
N ILE A 91 6.61 2.98 9.27
CA ILE A 91 7.93 2.36 9.08
C ILE A 91 8.96 3.04 10.00
N GLY A 92 9.01 4.37 10.02
CA GLY A 92 9.94 5.10 10.87
C GLY A 92 9.67 4.93 12.37
N ALA A 93 8.42 4.74 12.77
CA ALA A 93 8.07 4.43 14.17
C ALA A 93 8.49 3.01 14.54
N PHE A 94 8.29 2.03 13.65
CA PHE A 94 8.74 0.66 13.85
C PHE A 94 10.27 0.61 14.00
N ASP A 95 11.00 1.28 13.11
CA ASP A 95 12.45 1.33 13.15
C ASP A 95 12.99 1.91 14.47
N LYS A 96 12.38 2.99 14.96
CA LYS A 96 12.78 3.63 16.23
C LYS A 96 12.52 2.76 17.46
N VAL A 97 11.46 1.94 17.45
CA VAL A 97 11.00 1.21 18.65
C VAL A 97 11.55 -0.22 18.68
N ILE A 98 11.56 -0.88 17.52
CA ILE A 98 11.93 -2.29 17.38
C ILE A 98 13.25 -2.42 16.64
N GLY A 99 13.48 -1.61 15.61
CA GLY A 99 14.57 -1.67 14.65
C GLY A 99 14.22 -2.51 13.44
N LEU A 100 14.48 -1.97 12.25
CA LEU A 100 14.48 -2.73 11.01
C LEU A 100 15.74 -3.58 10.93
N ASP A 101 15.62 -4.80 10.47
CA ASP A 101 16.76 -5.71 10.32
C ASP A 101 17.04 -5.93 8.82
N PHE A 102 18.11 -5.34 8.34
CA PHE A 102 18.55 -5.40 6.94
C PHE A 102 19.59 -6.49 6.63
N SER A 103 19.86 -7.38 7.59
CA SER A 103 20.81 -8.48 7.39
C SER A 103 20.39 -9.40 6.26
N GLU A 104 19.08 -9.65 6.14
CA GLU A 104 18.48 -10.46 5.08
C GLU A 104 17.19 -9.81 4.58
N VAL A 105 17.26 -9.11 3.45
CA VAL A 105 16.10 -8.53 2.78
C VAL A 105 15.63 -9.48 1.67
N SER A 106 14.34 -9.72 1.57
CA SER A 106 13.77 -10.51 0.49
C SER A 106 12.84 -9.68 -0.39
N ILE A 107 12.88 -9.95 -1.70
CA ILE A 107 11.91 -9.40 -2.67
C ILE A 107 11.14 -10.55 -3.28
N ASP A 108 9.81 -10.47 -3.20
CA ASP A 108 8.89 -11.45 -3.76
C ASP A 108 7.75 -10.80 -4.52
N GLY A 109 7.27 -11.50 -5.55
CA GLY A 109 6.17 -11.07 -6.40
C GLY A 109 4.88 -11.82 -6.09
N SER A 110 3.77 -11.09 -5.96
CA SER A 110 2.46 -11.69 -5.70
C SER A 110 1.42 -11.25 -6.72
N LEU A 111 0.68 -12.23 -7.29
CA LEU A 111 -0.36 -12.02 -8.29
C LEU A 111 -1.74 -11.94 -7.65
N HIS A 112 -2.49 -10.91 -8.02
CA HIS A 112 -3.82 -10.65 -7.49
C HIS A 112 -4.86 -10.52 -8.60
N LYS A 113 -6.08 -11.00 -8.34
CA LYS A 113 -7.20 -10.87 -9.27
C LYS A 113 -7.81 -9.49 -9.17
N ALA A 114 -8.18 -8.93 -10.32
CA ALA A 114 -8.91 -7.67 -10.44
C ALA A 114 -10.18 -7.88 -11.31
N PRO A 115 -11.23 -8.54 -10.81
CA PRO A 115 -12.40 -8.90 -11.62
C PRO A 115 -13.10 -7.70 -12.27
N ALA A 116 -12.97 -6.52 -11.67
CA ALA A 116 -13.54 -5.28 -12.20
C ALA A 116 -12.57 -4.49 -13.09
N GLY A 117 -11.34 -5.01 -13.32
CA GLY A 117 -10.28 -4.26 -13.97
C GLY A 117 -9.81 -3.07 -13.14
N GLY A 118 -9.29 -2.06 -13.79
CA GLY A 118 -8.81 -0.81 -13.21
C GLY A 118 -7.48 -0.38 -13.80
N GLU A 119 -7.06 0.83 -13.47
CA GLU A 119 -5.75 1.34 -13.83
C GLU A 119 -4.64 0.47 -13.21
N GLY A 120 -3.56 0.26 -13.93
CA GLY A 120 -2.46 -0.61 -13.47
C GLY A 120 -2.76 -2.10 -13.49
N THR A 121 -3.91 -2.55 -14.06
CA THR A 121 -4.19 -3.98 -14.25
C THR A 121 -3.74 -4.47 -15.63
N GLY A 122 -3.43 -5.77 -15.72
CA GLY A 122 -3.07 -6.45 -16.96
C GLY A 122 -3.59 -7.89 -17.00
N PRO A 123 -3.45 -8.59 -18.14
CA PRO A 123 -3.90 -9.97 -18.26
C PRO A 123 -3.09 -10.89 -17.35
N ASN A 124 -3.77 -11.61 -16.45
CA ASN A 124 -3.13 -12.52 -15.51
C ASN A 124 -2.81 -13.86 -16.22
N PRO A 125 -1.53 -14.22 -16.34
CA PRO A 125 -1.12 -15.44 -17.04
C PRO A 125 -1.57 -16.73 -16.35
N THR A 126 -1.80 -16.68 -15.03
CA THR A 126 -2.22 -17.85 -14.24
C THR A 126 -3.75 -17.97 -14.11
N ASP A 127 -4.53 -16.95 -14.52
CA ASP A 127 -5.99 -16.98 -14.49
C ASP A 127 -6.63 -16.71 -15.86
N ARG A 128 -6.17 -17.44 -16.89
CA ARG A 128 -6.73 -17.42 -18.26
C ARG A 128 -6.80 -16.02 -18.89
N GLY A 129 -5.84 -15.16 -18.60
CA GLY A 129 -5.80 -13.80 -19.13
C GLY A 129 -6.83 -12.84 -18.54
N LYS A 130 -7.52 -13.21 -17.46
CA LYS A 130 -8.40 -12.27 -16.75
C LYS A 130 -7.61 -11.13 -16.16
N SER A 131 -8.26 -10.00 -15.94
CA SER A 131 -7.63 -8.81 -15.34
C SER A 131 -7.09 -9.10 -13.96
N GLY A 132 -5.86 -8.70 -13.73
CA GLY A 132 -5.16 -8.85 -12.46
C GLY A 132 -4.08 -7.79 -12.30
N TRP A 133 -3.51 -7.72 -11.13
CA TRP A 133 -2.36 -6.89 -10.82
C TRP A 133 -1.33 -7.71 -10.06
N LYS A 134 -0.11 -7.24 -10.07
CA LYS A 134 1.02 -7.82 -9.36
C LYS A 134 1.66 -6.76 -8.50
N TRP A 135 2.11 -7.12 -7.32
CA TRP A 135 3.09 -6.33 -6.60
C TRP A 135 4.41 -7.08 -6.52
N SER A 136 5.49 -6.31 -6.45
CA SER A 136 6.81 -6.74 -6.03
C SER A 136 7.07 -6.04 -4.70
N LEU A 137 7.36 -6.80 -3.66
CA LEU A 137 7.44 -6.33 -2.28
C LEU A 137 8.80 -6.68 -1.70
N ALA A 138 9.52 -5.68 -1.21
CA ALA A 138 10.71 -5.85 -0.42
C ALA A 138 10.35 -5.86 1.08
N THR A 139 10.84 -6.87 1.81
CA THR A 139 10.66 -7.00 3.25
C THR A 139 12.00 -7.15 3.96
N ASP A 140 12.10 -6.61 5.17
CA ASP A 140 13.22 -6.87 6.06
C ASP A 140 13.23 -8.32 6.59
N THR A 141 14.21 -8.69 7.36
CA THR A 141 14.35 -10.03 7.98
C THR A 141 13.13 -10.44 8.82
N ASN A 142 12.42 -9.47 9.39
CA ASN A 142 11.23 -9.68 10.22
C ASN A 142 9.94 -9.72 9.39
N GLY A 143 10.01 -9.52 8.07
CA GLY A 143 8.86 -9.47 7.17
C GLY A 143 8.15 -8.11 7.15
N VAL A 144 8.78 -7.05 7.64
CA VAL A 144 8.25 -5.68 7.57
C VAL A 144 8.44 -5.14 6.16
N PRO A 145 7.36 -4.67 5.49
CA PRO A 145 7.47 -4.04 4.18
C PRO A 145 8.33 -2.78 4.22
N ILE A 146 9.38 -2.73 3.39
CA ILE A 146 10.31 -1.60 3.29
C ILE A 146 10.30 -0.93 1.93
N GLY A 147 9.70 -1.56 0.91
CA GLY A 147 9.52 -1.00 -0.42
C GLY A 147 8.64 -1.88 -1.29
N TRP A 148 7.93 -1.29 -2.25
CA TRP A 148 7.04 -2.03 -3.15
C TRP A 148 6.73 -1.29 -4.44
N VAL A 149 6.36 -2.07 -5.44
CA VAL A 149 5.81 -1.59 -6.71
C VAL A 149 4.57 -2.40 -7.09
N ILE A 150 3.59 -1.74 -7.69
CA ILE A 150 2.39 -2.37 -8.23
C ILE A 150 2.34 -2.15 -9.74
N ASP A 151 2.08 -3.23 -10.50
CA ASP A 151 1.93 -3.18 -11.97
C ASP A 151 0.94 -4.26 -12.45
N GLY A 152 0.67 -4.30 -13.76
CA GLY A 152 -0.20 -5.31 -14.35
C GLY A 152 0.31 -6.74 -14.15
N ALA A 153 -0.62 -7.68 -13.97
CA ALA A 153 -0.30 -9.09 -13.69
C ALA A 153 0.57 -9.78 -14.76
N ASN A 154 0.64 -9.22 -15.97
CA ASN A 154 1.46 -9.72 -17.08
C ASN A 154 2.93 -9.28 -17.02
N ARG A 155 3.29 -8.42 -16.07
CA ARG A 155 4.70 -7.98 -15.91
C ARG A 155 5.56 -9.09 -15.35
N ASN A 156 6.78 -9.22 -15.90
CA ASN A 156 7.77 -10.14 -15.38
C ASN A 156 8.36 -9.57 -14.06
N ASP A 157 8.69 -10.46 -13.12
CA ASP A 157 9.30 -10.07 -11.84
C ASP A 157 10.62 -9.32 -12.04
N SER A 158 11.45 -9.74 -13.00
CA SER A 158 12.72 -9.09 -13.33
C SER A 158 12.57 -7.60 -13.70
N VAL A 159 11.45 -7.21 -14.32
CA VAL A 159 11.17 -5.82 -14.68
C VAL A 159 10.79 -4.99 -13.46
N LEU A 160 10.22 -5.60 -12.43
CA LEU A 160 9.77 -4.93 -11.22
C LEU A 160 10.89 -4.78 -10.18
N LEU A 161 12.02 -5.49 -10.33
CA LEU A 161 13.12 -5.45 -9.37
C LEU A 161 13.69 -4.03 -9.20
N ALA A 162 14.09 -3.40 -10.30
CA ALA A 162 14.70 -2.07 -10.23
C ALA A 162 13.75 -1.02 -9.62
N PRO A 163 12.48 -0.90 -10.06
CA PRO A 163 11.52 0.00 -9.42
C PRO A 163 11.29 -0.30 -7.92
N THR A 164 11.29 -1.58 -7.51
CA THR A 164 11.14 -1.94 -6.08
C THR A 164 12.35 -1.47 -5.27
N LEU A 165 13.56 -1.66 -5.80
CA LEU A 165 14.78 -1.17 -5.16
C LEU A 165 14.88 0.37 -5.16
N ASP A 166 14.33 1.02 -6.19
CA ASP A 166 14.25 2.49 -6.23
C ASP A 166 13.32 3.01 -5.14
N ASP A 167 12.19 2.35 -4.88
CA ASP A 167 11.29 2.71 -3.78
C ASP A 167 11.95 2.53 -2.41
N VAL A 168 12.73 1.45 -2.21
CA VAL A 168 13.57 1.27 -0.99
C VAL A 168 14.64 2.37 -0.88
N ARG A 169 15.26 2.76 -2.01
CA ARG A 169 16.27 3.82 -2.07
C ARG A 169 15.69 5.19 -1.71
N GLU A 170 14.50 5.52 -2.21
CA GLU A 170 13.82 6.78 -1.91
C GLU A 170 13.52 6.95 -0.42
N ARG A 171 13.34 5.84 0.31
CA ARG A 171 13.22 5.82 1.78
C ARG A 171 14.57 5.88 2.51
N GLY A 172 15.68 5.87 1.77
CA GLY A 172 17.03 5.92 2.34
C GLY A 172 17.53 4.58 2.93
N LEU A 173 16.82 3.48 2.70
CA LEU A 173 17.07 2.19 3.34
C LEU A 173 17.98 1.25 2.51
N LEU A 174 18.21 1.55 1.24
CA LEU A 174 18.90 0.64 0.32
C LEU A 174 20.36 0.37 0.73
N CYS A 175 21.06 1.38 1.29
CA CYS A 175 22.47 1.28 1.65
C CYS A 175 22.72 0.37 2.86
N ASP A 176 21.70 0.09 3.65
CA ASP A 176 21.78 -0.70 4.87
C ASP A 176 21.58 -2.21 4.62
N ILE A 177 21.16 -2.58 3.40
CA ILE A 177 20.91 -3.97 3.02
C ILE A 177 22.25 -4.73 2.89
N GLU A 178 22.42 -5.76 3.72
CA GLU A 178 23.61 -6.62 3.70
C GLU A 178 23.47 -7.77 2.69
N THR A 179 22.32 -8.43 2.69
CA THR A 179 22.01 -9.56 1.80
C THR A 179 20.64 -9.38 1.18
N LEU A 180 20.54 -9.54 -0.13
CA LEU A 180 19.30 -9.49 -0.89
C LEU A 180 18.94 -10.88 -1.44
N TRP A 181 17.79 -11.40 -1.04
CA TRP A 181 17.23 -12.65 -1.51
C TRP A 181 16.18 -12.38 -2.59
N LEU A 182 16.33 -13.04 -3.72
CA LEU A 182 15.44 -12.95 -4.88
C LEU A 182 14.94 -14.34 -5.26
N ASP A 183 13.66 -14.47 -5.62
CA ASP A 183 13.16 -15.68 -6.26
C ASP A 183 13.73 -15.81 -7.69
N ARG A 184 13.72 -17.02 -8.23
CA ARG A 184 14.19 -17.32 -9.59
C ARG A 184 13.45 -16.53 -10.68
N GLY A 185 12.26 -16.05 -10.41
CA GLY A 185 11.52 -15.16 -11.31
C GLY A 185 12.23 -13.84 -11.61
N TYR A 186 13.17 -13.43 -10.75
CA TYR A 186 14.01 -12.24 -10.93
C TYR A 186 15.32 -12.53 -11.68
N ASP A 187 15.67 -13.82 -11.87
CA ASP A 187 16.86 -14.21 -12.62
C ASP A 187 16.62 -14.06 -14.13
N SER A 188 17.24 -13.06 -14.71
CA SER A 188 17.19 -12.81 -16.14
C SER A 188 18.54 -12.27 -16.61
N ASP A 189 18.87 -12.46 -17.88
CA ASP A 189 20.10 -11.96 -18.50
C ASP A 189 20.27 -10.42 -18.38
N VAL A 190 19.21 -9.71 -17.99
CA VAL A 190 19.18 -8.25 -17.80
C VAL A 190 19.46 -7.87 -16.34
N THR A 191 19.40 -8.81 -15.41
CA THR A 191 19.67 -8.54 -13.99
C THR A 191 21.19 -8.36 -13.81
N PRO A 192 21.68 -7.19 -13.34
CA PRO A 192 23.12 -7.03 -13.12
C PRO A 192 23.58 -8.02 -12.07
N HIS A 193 24.49 -8.91 -12.43
CA HIS A 193 25.17 -9.77 -11.48
C HIS A 193 25.89 -8.87 -10.48
N SER A 194 25.52 -8.94 -9.21
CA SER A 194 26.34 -8.35 -8.14
C SER A 194 27.75 -8.94 -8.24
N PRO A 195 28.83 -8.12 -8.17
CA PRO A 195 30.18 -8.64 -8.26
C PRO A 195 30.41 -9.62 -7.12
N GLY A 196 30.55 -10.89 -7.49
CA GLY A 196 30.73 -11.98 -6.55
C GLY A 196 31.89 -11.71 -5.61
N ARG A 197 31.67 -11.97 -4.34
CA ARG A 197 32.72 -12.15 -3.35
C ARG A 197 33.64 -13.28 -3.87
N THR A 198 34.79 -12.92 -4.42
CA THR A 198 35.88 -13.88 -4.66
C THR A 198 36.35 -14.35 -3.30
N GLY A 199 35.93 -15.54 -2.92
CA GLY A 199 36.51 -16.24 -1.78
C GLY A 199 37.97 -16.60 -2.08
N HIS A 200 38.81 -16.27 -1.14
CA HIS A 200 40.08 -16.94 -0.89
C HIS A 200 39.99 -17.69 0.44
#